data_879208fefca4aa787a7287f26e113a60
#
_entry.id   879208fefca4aa787a7287f26e113a60
#
_cell.length_a   1.000
_cell.length_b   1.000
_cell.length_c   1.000
_cell.angle_alpha   90.00
_cell.angle_beta   90.00
_cell.angle_gamma   90.00
#
_symmetry.space_group_name_H-M   'P 1'
#
loop_
_entity.id
_entity.type
_entity.pdbx_description
1 polymer ?
#
loop_
_entity_poly.entity_id
_entity_poly.type
_entity_poly.pdbx_seq_one_letter_code
_entity_poly.pdbx_strand_id
1 'polypeptide(L)'
;MQQNNQNQTQTQTQTQTQNQKYIFVTGGVVSSLGKGIAAASLGAILESRGLKVSHMKLDPYINVDPGTMSPFQHGEVFVTEDGAETDLDLGHYERFTSAKMRKSNNFTTGQVYDSVLKKERRGEYLGKTVQVIPHITDEIKQKIKLGASESKAQIILVEVGGTVGDIESLPFLEAIRQMGLEEGRQNVCYIHLTLLPYISTAGELKTKPTQHSVKELRSIGIQPDILLCRADRSVPVEERRKIALFCNVQAEAVIECLDADSIYKIPSMLHDGGLDEIVCKILNLSPKAADLSLWKNLVYSAENPKNEVNIAFVGKYVDLTESYKSLIEALKHAAMRLQCKVNINYIDSGELEENPEAEKNKQNLVEKLSATLKNSNAILVPGGFGKRGTEGKINAIQFAREQNIPFLGICLGMQMAVVEFARNVCGYQKAHSTEFESDTDFPIISLICENDNLGGTMRLGGQLCNLSENSLAKEIYGSSQIIERHRHRYEVNNKLLPKLTAKGLVVSGVSADEKRLCEIIELPREKHQWFVACQFHPEFTSNPREGHKLFESFIKAAMNNKK
;
A
#
# COMPACT_ATOMS: atom_id res chain seq x y z
N MET A 1 -23.09 -50.09 52.46
CA MET A 1 -23.31 -50.05 51.00
C MET A 1 -23.96 -48.70 50.69
N GLN A 2 -23.16 -47.73 50.41
CA GLN A 2 -23.60 -46.39 49.99
C GLN A 2 -22.92 -46.09 48.67
N GLN A 3 -23.70 -45.96 47.59
CA GLN A 3 -23.24 -45.53 46.27
C GLN A 3 -23.25 -44.00 46.25
N ASN A 4 -22.09 -43.38 46.07
CA ASN A 4 -21.93 -41.98 45.85
C ASN A 4 -22.13 -41.69 44.35
N ASN A 5 -23.24 -41.01 44.01
CA ASN A 5 -23.45 -40.39 42.71
C ASN A 5 -22.71 -39.05 42.68
N GLN A 6 -21.62 -38.96 41.93
CA GLN A 6 -21.01 -37.68 41.52
C GLN A 6 -21.55 -37.30 40.16
N ASN A 7 -22.49 -36.39 40.14
CA ASN A 7 -22.92 -35.66 38.96
C ASN A 7 -21.86 -34.61 38.62
N GLN A 8 -21.02 -34.87 37.64
CA GLN A 8 -20.17 -33.87 37.01
C GLN A 8 -21.04 -33.07 36.01
N THR A 9 -21.40 -31.89 36.41
CA THR A 9 -22.00 -30.88 35.53
C THR A 9 -20.90 -30.35 34.59
N GLN A 10 -20.80 -30.89 33.40
CA GLN A 10 -20.00 -30.32 32.32
C GLN A 10 -20.68 -29.06 31.83
N THR A 11 -20.20 -27.92 32.26
CA THR A 11 -20.53 -26.62 31.69
C THR A 11 -19.87 -26.53 30.31
N GLN A 12 -20.61 -26.90 29.28
CA GLN A 12 -20.22 -26.63 27.91
C GLN A 12 -20.30 -25.11 27.70
N THR A 13 -19.17 -24.44 27.77
CA THR A 13 -19.04 -23.08 27.25
C THR A 13 -19.16 -23.17 25.74
N GLN A 14 -20.34 -23.01 25.22
CA GLN A 14 -20.57 -22.78 23.79
C GLN A 14 -19.95 -21.42 23.45
N THR A 15 -18.71 -21.43 23.03
CA THR A 15 -18.13 -20.33 22.25
C THR A 15 -19.00 -20.27 20.98
N GLN A 16 -19.91 -19.28 20.92
CA GLN A 16 -20.57 -18.93 19.67
C GLN A 16 -19.49 -18.55 18.69
N THR A 17 -19.11 -19.47 17.82
CA THR A 17 -18.39 -19.18 16.59
C THR A 17 -19.32 -18.25 15.78
N GLN A 18 -19.08 -16.95 15.85
CA GLN A 18 -19.74 -15.99 14.96
C GLN A 18 -19.46 -16.47 13.53
N ASN A 19 -20.51 -16.90 12.80
CA ASN A 19 -20.39 -17.29 11.41
C ASN A 19 -19.86 -16.08 10.62
N GLN A 20 -18.63 -16.18 10.14
CA GLN A 20 -18.02 -15.16 9.29
C GLN A 20 -18.82 -15.01 7.99
N LYS A 21 -18.89 -13.81 7.46
CA LYS A 21 -19.55 -13.50 6.19
C LYS A 21 -18.46 -13.15 5.16
N TYR A 22 -18.65 -13.60 3.93
CA TYR A 22 -17.71 -13.40 2.84
C TYR A 22 -18.32 -12.53 1.75
N ILE A 23 -17.59 -11.53 1.30
CA ILE A 23 -17.94 -10.70 0.16
C ILE A 23 -16.87 -10.91 -0.89
N PHE A 24 -17.19 -11.61 -1.97
CA PHE A 24 -16.28 -11.84 -3.08
C PHE A 24 -16.42 -10.73 -4.12
N VAL A 25 -15.32 -10.03 -4.38
CA VAL A 25 -15.26 -8.94 -5.37
C VAL A 25 -14.49 -9.44 -6.59
N THR A 26 -15.19 -9.56 -7.71
CA THR A 26 -14.61 -9.95 -9.01
C THR A 26 -14.69 -8.79 -9.99
N GLY A 27 -13.96 -8.85 -11.08
CA GLY A 27 -14.05 -7.83 -12.11
C GLY A 27 -13.93 -8.41 -13.51
N GLY A 28 -14.48 -7.70 -14.46
CA GLY A 28 -14.46 -8.10 -15.86
C GLY A 28 -14.28 -6.92 -16.79
N VAL A 29 -14.20 -7.21 -18.09
CA VAL A 29 -14.01 -6.28 -19.21
C VAL A 29 -12.54 -5.81 -19.36
N VAL A 30 -11.95 -5.17 -18.34
CA VAL A 30 -10.57 -4.65 -18.38
C VAL A 30 -9.89 -4.78 -17.02
N SER A 31 -8.56 -4.78 -17.01
CA SER A 31 -7.75 -4.61 -15.79
C SER A 31 -7.84 -3.18 -15.25
N SER A 32 -7.32 -2.94 -14.05
CA SER A 32 -7.29 -1.61 -13.41
C SER A 32 -8.67 -0.94 -13.27
N LEU A 33 -9.72 -1.75 -13.17
CA LEU A 33 -11.11 -1.27 -13.08
C LEU A 33 -11.43 -0.62 -11.73
N GLY A 34 -10.57 -0.80 -10.71
CA GLY A 34 -10.74 -0.23 -9.38
C GLY A 34 -11.36 -1.19 -8.36
N LYS A 35 -11.21 -2.52 -8.54
CA LYS A 35 -11.69 -3.53 -7.57
C LYS A 35 -11.19 -3.27 -6.15
N GLY A 36 -9.88 -3.00 -5.98
CA GLY A 36 -9.27 -2.74 -4.69
C GLY A 36 -9.87 -1.53 -3.98
N ILE A 37 -10.07 -0.44 -4.71
CA ILE A 37 -10.70 0.78 -4.15
C ILE A 37 -12.17 0.54 -3.81
N ALA A 38 -12.91 -0.19 -4.65
CA ALA A 38 -14.31 -0.51 -4.37
C ALA A 38 -14.44 -1.41 -3.13
N ALA A 39 -13.60 -2.45 -3.01
CA ALA A 39 -13.54 -3.32 -1.84
C ALA A 39 -13.14 -2.54 -0.57
N ALA A 40 -12.09 -1.71 -0.64
CA ALA A 40 -11.64 -0.87 0.46
C ALA A 40 -12.72 0.12 0.91
N SER A 41 -13.42 0.75 -0.05
CA SER A 41 -14.51 1.70 0.22
C SER A 41 -15.70 1.02 0.89
N LEU A 42 -16.11 -0.16 0.41
CA LEU A 42 -17.16 -0.94 1.06
C LEU A 42 -16.74 -1.35 2.48
N GLY A 43 -15.48 -1.76 2.68
CA GLY A 43 -14.93 -2.03 4.00
C GLY A 43 -15.06 -0.85 4.94
N ALA A 44 -14.69 0.35 4.48
CA ALA A 44 -14.81 1.59 5.25
C ALA A 44 -16.25 1.92 5.62
N ILE A 45 -17.21 1.74 4.70
CA ILE A 45 -18.64 1.94 4.97
C ILE A 45 -19.13 0.94 6.04
N LEU A 46 -18.78 -0.34 5.88
CA LEU A 46 -19.18 -1.37 6.84
C LEU A 46 -18.55 -1.15 8.24
N GLU A 47 -17.30 -0.69 8.31
CA GLU A 47 -16.69 -0.27 9.58
C GLU A 47 -17.43 0.91 10.21
N SER A 48 -17.85 1.91 9.43
CA SER A 48 -18.60 3.05 9.94
C SER A 48 -19.96 2.63 10.53
N ARG A 49 -20.48 1.48 10.09
CA ARG A 49 -21.67 0.84 10.64
C ARG A 49 -21.41 -0.05 11.87
N GLY A 50 -20.16 -0.08 12.35
CA GLY A 50 -19.74 -0.82 13.55
C GLY A 50 -19.42 -2.29 13.33
N LEU A 51 -19.25 -2.73 12.08
CA LEU A 51 -18.84 -4.09 11.74
C LEU A 51 -17.32 -4.20 11.72
N LYS A 52 -16.77 -5.33 12.19
CA LYS A 52 -15.36 -5.64 12.01
C LYS A 52 -15.12 -6.24 10.65
N VAL A 53 -14.29 -5.61 9.85
CA VAL A 53 -13.94 -6.05 8.50
C VAL A 53 -12.48 -6.48 8.40
N SER A 54 -12.19 -7.34 7.43
CA SER A 54 -10.84 -7.62 6.95
C SER A 54 -10.87 -7.83 5.45
N HIS A 55 -9.72 -7.67 4.82
CA HIS A 55 -9.58 -7.81 3.38
C HIS A 55 -8.63 -8.94 3.03
N MET A 56 -8.83 -9.53 1.85
CA MET A 56 -7.91 -10.50 1.25
C MET A 56 -7.76 -10.21 -0.23
N LYS A 57 -6.55 -10.39 -0.73
CA LYS A 57 -6.21 -10.27 -2.15
C LYS A 57 -5.75 -11.61 -2.70
N LEU A 58 -6.38 -12.06 -3.77
CA LEU A 58 -6.03 -13.28 -4.50
C LEU A 58 -5.43 -12.88 -5.85
N ASP A 59 -4.14 -13.12 -6.03
CA ASP A 59 -3.42 -12.70 -7.23
C ASP A 59 -3.18 -13.87 -8.18
N PRO A 60 -3.67 -13.81 -9.44
CA PRO A 60 -3.66 -14.96 -10.35
C PRO A 60 -2.30 -15.24 -11.00
N TYR A 61 -1.27 -14.42 -10.78
CA TYR A 61 0.04 -14.66 -11.35
C TYR A 61 0.82 -15.80 -10.64
N ILE A 62 1.81 -16.37 -11.36
CA ILE A 62 2.59 -17.53 -10.92
C ILE A 62 3.78 -17.14 -10.00
N ASN A 63 4.11 -15.86 -9.88
CA ASN A 63 5.17 -15.43 -8.99
C ASN A 63 4.88 -15.86 -7.54
N VAL A 64 5.84 -16.52 -6.91
CA VAL A 64 5.74 -16.93 -5.49
C VAL A 64 5.94 -15.74 -4.57
N ASP A 65 6.84 -14.83 -4.96
CA ASP A 65 7.18 -13.64 -4.21
C ASP A 65 6.91 -12.37 -5.05
N PRO A 66 5.91 -11.55 -4.67
CA PRO A 66 5.64 -10.28 -5.35
C PRO A 66 6.80 -9.27 -5.26
N GLY A 67 7.65 -9.36 -4.24
CA GLY A 67 8.79 -8.47 -4.04
C GLY A 67 9.83 -8.49 -5.16
N THR A 68 9.84 -9.56 -5.98
CA THR A 68 10.74 -9.71 -7.13
C THR A 68 10.19 -9.11 -8.43
N MET A 69 8.93 -8.65 -8.42
CA MET A 69 8.25 -8.15 -9.61
C MET A 69 8.69 -6.71 -9.93
N SER A 70 8.69 -6.38 -11.21
CA SER A 70 9.05 -5.03 -11.66
C SER A 70 7.97 -4.01 -11.28
N PRO A 71 8.34 -2.90 -10.60
CA PRO A 71 7.39 -1.82 -10.32
C PRO A 71 6.75 -1.20 -11.58
N PHE A 72 7.38 -1.34 -12.74
CA PHE A 72 6.84 -0.90 -14.04
C PHE A 72 5.60 -1.68 -14.48
N GLN A 73 5.48 -2.93 -14.05
CA GLN A 73 4.37 -3.81 -14.45
C GLN A 73 3.27 -3.91 -13.38
N HIS A 74 3.65 -3.83 -12.10
CA HIS A 74 2.76 -4.13 -10.98
C HIS A 74 2.57 -2.97 -9.99
N GLY A 75 3.26 -1.84 -10.23
CA GLY A 75 3.24 -0.70 -9.30
C GLY A 75 4.10 -0.93 -8.06
N GLU A 76 3.77 -0.26 -6.98
CA GLU A 76 4.48 -0.33 -5.71
C GLU A 76 4.34 -1.70 -5.05
N VAL A 77 5.44 -2.18 -4.47
CA VAL A 77 5.39 -3.32 -3.54
C VAL A 77 5.07 -2.79 -2.15
N PHE A 78 3.90 -3.13 -1.64
CA PHE A 78 3.49 -2.77 -0.28
C PHE A 78 4.03 -3.79 0.73
N VAL A 79 4.49 -3.30 1.89
CA VAL A 79 5.02 -4.18 2.95
C VAL A 79 4.10 -4.14 4.17
N THR A 80 3.67 -5.32 4.60
CA THR A 80 2.84 -5.49 5.80
C THR A 80 3.67 -5.38 7.09
N GLU A 81 3.00 -5.24 8.23
CA GLU A 81 3.69 -5.15 9.53
C GLU A 81 4.50 -6.41 9.85
N ASP A 82 4.01 -7.60 9.48
CA ASP A 82 4.68 -8.89 9.65
C ASP A 82 5.68 -9.23 8.53
N GLY A 83 6.01 -8.25 7.66
CA GLY A 83 7.08 -8.32 6.68
C GLY A 83 6.75 -9.12 5.42
N ALA A 84 5.50 -9.19 5.00
CA ALA A 84 5.15 -9.66 3.67
C ALA A 84 5.34 -8.53 2.65
N GLU A 85 5.98 -8.85 1.52
CA GLU A 85 5.93 -8.05 0.31
C GLU A 85 4.67 -8.43 -0.47
N THR A 86 3.82 -7.47 -0.80
CA THR A 86 2.47 -7.71 -1.33
C THR A 86 2.11 -6.74 -2.45
N ASP A 87 0.99 -6.99 -3.08
CA ASP A 87 0.38 -6.08 -4.05
C ASP A 87 -0.02 -4.74 -3.39
N LEU A 88 -0.01 -3.66 -4.18
CA LEU A 88 -0.34 -2.31 -3.73
C LEU A 88 -1.77 -2.16 -3.16
N ASP A 89 -2.68 -3.06 -3.52
CA ASP A 89 -4.06 -3.04 -3.04
C ASP A 89 -4.16 -3.22 -1.51
N LEU A 90 -3.21 -3.94 -0.88
CA LEU A 90 -3.18 -4.04 0.58
C LEU A 90 -2.96 -2.68 1.24
N GLY A 91 -2.22 -1.79 0.60
CA GLY A 91 -2.10 -0.40 1.02
C GLY A 91 -3.44 0.34 0.95
N HIS A 92 -4.26 0.10 -0.07
CA HIS A 92 -5.61 0.67 -0.12
C HIS A 92 -6.47 0.17 1.03
N TYR A 93 -6.43 -1.14 1.35
CA TYR A 93 -7.20 -1.69 2.46
C TYR A 93 -6.84 -1.04 3.80
N GLU A 94 -5.56 -0.91 4.13
CA GLU A 94 -5.11 -0.25 5.37
C GLU A 94 -5.41 1.26 5.40
N ARG A 95 -5.40 1.93 4.26
CA ARG A 95 -5.77 3.35 4.17
C ARG A 95 -7.26 3.58 4.43
N PHE A 96 -8.13 2.68 3.98
CA PHE A 96 -9.57 2.84 4.08
C PHE A 96 -10.17 2.25 5.36
N THR A 97 -9.59 1.17 5.90
CA THR A 97 -10.10 0.46 7.07
C THR A 97 -9.10 0.46 8.23
N SER A 98 -9.55 0.14 9.42
CA SER A 98 -8.68 -0.04 10.60
C SER A 98 -8.00 -1.41 10.63
N ALA A 99 -8.35 -2.29 9.68
CA ALA A 99 -7.77 -3.62 9.58
C ALA A 99 -6.28 -3.56 9.24
N LYS A 100 -5.45 -4.28 9.99
CA LYS A 100 -4.02 -4.45 9.70
C LYS A 100 -3.83 -5.65 8.81
N MET A 101 -3.20 -5.44 7.66
CA MET A 101 -2.90 -6.51 6.72
C MET A 101 -1.67 -7.31 7.15
N ARG A 102 -1.72 -8.61 6.88
CA ARG A 102 -0.70 -9.60 7.23
C ARG A 102 -0.40 -10.50 6.03
N LYS A 103 0.61 -11.35 6.15
CA LYS A 103 0.95 -12.39 5.13
C LYS A 103 -0.24 -13.21 4.68
N SER A 104 -1.15 -13.53 5.61
CA SER A 104 -2.35 -14.31 5.32
C SER A 104 -3.42 -13.55 4.54
N ASN A 105 -3.30 -12.24 4.37
CA ASN A 105 -4.25 -11.42 3.62
C ASN A 105 -3.95 -11.32 2.12
N ASN A 106 -2.81 -11.84 1.66
CA ASN A 106 -2.47 -11.89 0.25
C ASN A 106 -1.80 -13.22 -0.09
N PHE A 107 -2.23 -13.84 -1.18
CA PHE A 107 -1.53 -14.99 -1.74
C PHE A 107 -1.72 -15.08 -3.26
N THR A 108 -0.71 -15.66 -3.91
CA THR A 108 -0.63 -15.80 -5.36
C THR A 108 -0.96 -17.23 -5.81
N THR A 109 -1.30 -17.38 -7.08
CA THR A 109 -1.41 -18.72 -7.70
C THR A 109 -0.13 -19.52 -7.48
N GLY A 110 1.06 -18.89 -7.65
CA GLY A 110 2.35 -19.56 -7.45
C GLY A 110 2.50 -20.13 -6.04
N GLN A 111 2.14 -19.39 -4.99
CA GLN A 111 2.17 -19.86 -3.61
C GLN A 111 1.20 -21.03 -3.36
N VAL A 112 0.03 -21.02 -4.00
CA VAL A 112 -0.95 -22.12 -3.89
C VAL A 112 -0.40 -23.39 -4.52
N TYR A 113 0.09 -23.30 -5.75
CA TYR A 113 0.66 -24.46 -6.45
C TYR A 113 1.93 -24.99 -5.76
N ASP A 114 2.83 -24.12 -5.32
CA ASP A 114 4.03 -24.51 -4.56
C ASP A 114 3.65 -25.28 -3.29
N SER A 115 2.63 -24.83 -2.57
CA SER A 115 2.13 -25.52 -1.36
C SER A 115 1.61 -26.93 -1.70
N VAL A 116 0.76 -27.05 -2.73
CA VAL A 116 0.20 -28.35 -3.15
C VAL A 116 1.27 -29.30 -3.66
N LEU A 117 2.23 -28.81 -4.46
CA LEU A 117 3.36 -29.62 -4.95
C LEU A 117 4.26 -30.10 -3.80
N LYS A 118 4.52 -29.26 -2.81
CA LYS A 118 5.26 -29.66 -1.60
C LYS A 118 4.53 -30.73 -0.79
N LYS A 119 3.19 -30.62 -0.65
CA LYS A 119 2.36 -31.65 0.01
C LYS A 119 2.37 -32.97 -0.75
N GLU A 120 2.28 -32.92 -2.09
CA GLU A 120 2.37 -34.11 -2.94
C GLU A 120 3.72 -34.82 -2.75
N ARG A 121 4.82 -34.09 -2.84
CA ARG A 121 6.18 -34.62 -2.65
C ARG A 121 6.41 -35.27 -1.27
N ARG A 122 5.74 -34.77 -0.24
CA ARG A 122 5.78 -35.35 1.11
C ARG A 122 4.84 -36.56 1.28
N GLY A 123 4.07 -36.90 0.23
CA GLY A 123 3.14 -38.02 0.25
C GLY A 123 1.84 -37.79 1.02
N GLU A 124 1.48 -36.54 1.31
CA GLU A 124 0.28 -36.17 2.08
C GLU A 124 -1.02 -36.57 1.37
N TYR A 125 -1.00 -36.78 0.06
CA TYR A 125 -2.15 -37.22 -0.72
C TYR A 125 -2.27 -38.75 -0.86
N LEU A 126 -1.37 -39.50 -0.21
CA LEU A 126 -1.44 -40.97 -0.13
C LEU A 126 -1.52 -41.69 -1.49
N GLY A 127 -0.81 -41.20 -2.50
CA GLY A 127 -0.77 -41.77 -3.85
C GLY A 127 -2.01 -41.43 -4.73
N LYS A 128 -2.92 -40.55 -4.28
CA LYS A 128 -4.05 -40.10 -5.10
C LYS A 128 -3.56 -39.23 -6.25
N THR A 129 -4.29 -39.23 -7.37
CA THR A 129 -4.06 -38.27 -8.45
C THR A 129 -4.39 -36.86 -7.95
N VAL A 130 -3.40 -35.97 -7.98
CA VAL A 130 -3.54 -34.56 -7.58
C VAL A 130 -4.00 -33.74 -8.79
N GLN A 131 -5.10 -33.00 -8.65
CA GLN A 131 -5.76 -32.23 -9.72
C GLN A 131 -6.09 -30.82 -9.24
N VAL A 132 -6.43 -29.92 -10.17
CA VAL A 132 -6.87 -28.57 -9.82
C VAL A 132 -8.09 -28.62 -8.90
N ILE A 133 -9.10 -29.40 -9.27
CA ILE A 133 -10.25 -29.73 -8.42
C ILE A 133 -10.06 -31.18 -7.93
N PRO A 134 -10.03 -31.44 -6.62
CA PRO A 134 -10.28 -30.50 -5.52
C PRO A 134 -8.99 -29.87 -4.93
N HIS A 135 -7.78 -30.34 -5.22
CA HIS A 135 -6.60 -30.08 -4.42
C HIS A 135 -6.15 -28.61 -4.41
N ILE A 136 -6.13 -27.95 -5.58
CA ILE A 136 -5.80 -26.51 -5.69
C ILE A 136 -6.94 -25.69 -5.11
N THR A 137 -8.19 -26.02 -5.43
CA THR A 137 -9.36 -25.28 -4.91
C THR A 137 -9.48 -25.40 -3.39
N ASP A 138 -9.20 -26.59 -2.82
CA ASP A 138 -9.20 -26.78 -1.37
C ASP A 138 -8.09 -25.98 -0.68
N GLU A 139 -6.89 -25.92 -1.28
CA GLU A 139 -5.79 -25.08 -0.77
C GLU A 139 -6.16 -23.61 -0.77
N ILE A 140 -6.79 -23.11 -1.83
CA ILE A 140 -7.29 -21.72 -1.90
C ILE A 140 -8.32 -21.46 -0.79
N LYS A 141 -9.32 -22.34 -0.64
CA LYS A 141 -10.34 -22.21 0.39
C LYS A 141 -9.74 -22.22 1.80
N GLN A 142 -8.77 -23.12 2.05
CA GLN A 142 -8.06 -23.18 3.34
C GLN A 142 -7.31 -21.89 3.64
N LYS A 143 -6.60 -21.31 2.66
CA LYS A 143 -5.91 -20.03 2.84
C LYS A 143 -6.89 -18.88 3.13
N ILE A 144 -8.03 -18.82 2.44
CA ILE A 144 -9.09 -17.83 2.73
C ILE A 144 -9.61 -17.99 4.16
N LYS A 145 -9.94 -19.22 4.57
CA LYS A 145 -10.45 -19.50 5.92
C LYS A 145 -9.40 -19.22 7.00
N LEU A 146 -8.13 -19.49 6.73
CA LEU A 146 -7.02 -19.18 7.66
C LEU A 146 -6.92 -17.66 7.88
N GLY A 147 -6.80 -16.86 6.83
CA GLY A 147 -6.72 -15.41 6.94
C GLY A 147 -7.98 -14.80 7.60
N ALA A 148 -9.16 -15.36 7.30
CA ALA A 148 -10.40 -14.98 7.94
C ALA A 148 -10.35 -15.24 9.46
N SER A 149 -9.89 -16.40 9.89
CA SER A 149 -9.80 -16.78 11.31
C SER A 149 -8.78 -15.92 12.08
N GLU A 150 -7.63 -15.64 11.47
CA GLU A 150 -6.58 -14.80 12.08
C GLU A 150 -7.02 -13.35 12.27
N SER A 151 -7.82 -12.82 11.35
CA SER A 151 -8.30 -11.45 11.42
C SER A 151 -9.32 -11.21 12.53
N LYS A 152 -10.04 -12.26 12.97
CA LYS A 152 -11.17 -12.19 13.90
C LYS A 152 -12.26 -11.20 13.45
N ALA A 153 -12.35 -10.96 12.14
CA ALA A 153 -13.35 -10.08 11.54
C ALA A 153 -14.68 -10.80 11.34
N GLN A 154 -15.77 -10.04 11.33
CA GLN A 154 -17.13 -10.53 11.04
C GLN A 154 -17.34 -10.65 9.54
N ILE A 155 -16.77 -9.71 8.79
CA ILE A 155 -16.90 -9.60 7.34
C ILE A 155 -15.52 -9.71 6.71
N ILE A 156 -15.38 -10.62 5.75
CA ILE A 156 -14.16 -10.80 4.97
C ILE A 156 -14.45 -10.39 3.53
N LEU A 157 -13.81 -9.33 3.09
CA LEU A 157 -13.85 -8.89 1.70
C LEU A 157 -12.70 -9.56 0.95
N VAL A 158 -13.01 -10.38 -0.03
CA VAL A 158 -12.05 -11.15 -0.81
C VAL A 158 -12.04 -10.62 -2.23
N GLU A 159 -10.98 -9.93 -2.60
CA GLU A 159 -10.79 -9.46 -3.97
C GLU A 159 -10.10 -10.51 -4.81
N VAL A 160 -10.74 -10.91 -5.90
CA VAL A 160 -10.14 -11.80 -6.90
C VAL A 160 -9.46 -10.95 -7.96
N GLY A 161 -8.12 -11.08 -8.05
CA GLY A 161 -7.30 -10.43 -9.07
C GLY A 161 -7.58 -10.95 -10.47
N GLY A 162 -7.10 -10.22 -11.48
CA GLY A 162 -7.33 -10.54 -12.88
C GLY A 162 -8.73 -10.17 -13.38
N THR A 163 -9.07 -10.66 -14.55
CA THR A 163 -10.32 -10.38 -15.26
C THR A 163 -11.09 -11.67 -15.42
N VAL A 164 -12.40 -11.66 -15.17
CA VAL A 164 -13.25 -12.82 -15.42
C VAL A 164 -13.25 -13.15 -16.92
N GLY A 165 -12.90 -14.39 -17.24
CA GLY A 165 -12.62 -14.87 -18.60
C GLY A 165 -11.15 -15.20 -18.84
N ASP A 166 -10.23 -14.68 -18.02
CA ASP A 166 -8.81 -15.02 -18.11
C ASP A 166 -8.55 -16.40 -17.48
N ILE A 167 -7.68 -17.19 -18.10
CA ILE A 167 -7.33 -18.55 -17.68
C ILE A 167 -6.75 -18.57 -16.27
N GLU A 168 -5.94 -17.58 -15.96
CA GLU A 168 -5.22 -17.47 -14.69
C GLU A 168 -6.14 -17.37 -13.48
N SER A 169 -7.32 -16.77 -13.65
CA SER A 169 -8.28 -16.54 -12.56
C SER A 169 -9.18 -17.73 -12.28
N LEU A 170 -9.27 -18.71 -13.19
CA LEU A 170 -10.23 -19.82 -13.09
C LEU A 170 -10.15 -20.63 -11.79
N PRO A 171 -8.96 -21.01 -11.27
CA PRO A 171 -8.90 -21.75 -10.00
C PRO A 171 -9.46 -20.96 -8.81
N PHE A 172 -9.24 -19.64 -8.77
CA PHE A 172 -9.82 -18.78 -7.74
C PHE A 172 -11.32 -18.65 -7.87
N LEU A 173 -11.83 -18.44 -9.08
CA LEU A 173 -13.27 -18.34 -9.34
C LEU A 173 -13.98 -19.65 -8.97
N GLU A 174 -13.39 -20.79 -9.33
CA GLU A 174 -13.95 -22.10 -8.92
C GLU A 174 -13.93 -22.29 -7.39
N ALA A 175 -12.86 -21.89 -6.71
CA ALA A 175 -12.77 -21.99 -5.26
C ALA A 175 -13.85 -21.13 -4.56
N ILE A 176 -14.05 -19.88 -4.98
CA ILE A 176 -15.09 -19.02 -4.37
C ILE A 176 -16.49 -19.49 -4.71
N ARG A 177 -16.71 -20.10 -5.89
CA ARG A 177 -17.98 -20.75 -6.23
C ARG A 177 -18.29 -21.89 -5.26
N GLN A 178 -17.29 -22.74 -4.97
CA GLN A 178 -17.42 -23.83 -3.99
C GLN A 178 -17.69 -23.28 -2.58
N MET A 179 -17.01 -22.21 -2.17
CA MET A 179 -17.26 -21.56 -0.87
C MET A 179 -18.72 -21.08 -0.75
N GLY A 180 -19.31 -20.57 -1.82
CA GLY A 180 -20.72 -20.17 -1.81
C GLY A 180 -21.69 -21.32 -1.51
N LEU A 181 -21.34 -22.55 -1.89
CA LEU A 181 -22.11 -23.76 -1.53
C LEU A 181 -21.81 -24.20 -0.10
N GLU A 182 -20.54 -24.19 0.32
CA GLU A 182 -20.10 -24.67 1.63
C GLU A 182 -20.59 -23.77 2.77
N GLU A 183 -20.42 -22.45 2.62
CA GLU A 183 -20.78 -21.46 3.66
C GLU A 183 -22.28 -21.12 3.66
N GLY A 184 -22.96 -21.38 2.55
CA GLY A 184 -24.38 -21.07 2.35
C GLY A 184 -24.62 -19.62 1.89
N ARG A 185 -25.68 -19.45 1.09
CA ARG A 185 -26.01 -18.17 0.42
C ARG A 185 -26.20 -16.98 1.38
N GLN A 186 -26.66 -17.22 2.59
CA GLN A 186 -26.84 -16.18 3.62
C GLN A 186 -25.52 -15.69 4.23
N ASN A 187 -24.39 -16.34 3.92
CA ASN A 187 -23.07 -15.98 4.41
C ASN A 187 -22.13 -15.47 3.31
N VAL A 188 -22.60 -15.45 2.05
CA VAL A 188 -21.80 -15.07 0.89
C VAL A 188 -22.52 -14.06 0.02
N CYS A 189 -21.80 -13.01 -0.39
CA CYS A 189 -22.25 -12.02 -1.36
C CYS A 189 -21.23 -11.92 -2.50
N TYR A 190 -21.68 -11.97 -3.75
CA TYR A 190 -20.85 -11.80 -4.94
C TYR A 190 -21.07 -10.43 -5.56
N ILE A 191 -20.05 -9.61 -5.56
CA ILE A 191 -20.01 -8.30 -6.22
C ILE A 191 -19.17 -8.41 -7.48
N HIS A 192 -19.70 -7.96 -8.60
CA HIS A 192 -18.98 -7.96 -9.87
C HIS A 192 -18.83 -6.54 -10.42
N LEU A 193 -17.59 -6.09 -10.56
CA LEU A 193 -17.26 -4.77 -11.08
C LEU A 193 -17.09 -4.86 -12.60
N THR A 194 -17.75 -3.97 -13.34
CA THR A 194 -17.74 -3.93 -14.81
C THR A 194 -17.55 -2.51 -15.35
N LEU A 195 -17.31 -2.39 -16.64
CA LEU A 195 -17.16 -1.11 -17.33
C LEU A 195 -18.36 -0.84 -18.25
N LEU A 196 -18.88 0.37 -18.19
CA LEU A 196 -19.84 0.91 -19.16
C LEU A 196 -19.15 2.00 -20.00
N PRO A 197 -18.51 1.65 -21.12
CA PRO A 197 -17.84 2.63 -21.95
C PRO A 197 -18.85 3.54 -22.66
N TYR A 198 -18.57 4.83 -22.68
CA TYR A 198 -19.28 5.78 -23.51
C TYR A 198 -18.64 5.83 -24.91
N ILE A 199 -19.45 5.65 -25.94
CA ILE A 199 -18.99 5.76 -27.33
C ILE A 199 -19.42 7.13 -27.85
N SER A 200 -18.49 8.06 -27.94
CA SER A 200 -18.77 9.45 -28.34
C SER A 200 -19.44 9.58 -29.70
N THR A 201 -19.06 8.75 -30.67
CA THR A 201 -19.66 8.71 -32.02
C THR A 201 -21.11 8.21 -32.03
N ALA A 202 -21.51 7.38 -31.05
CA ALA A 202 -22.88 6.87 -30.91
C ALA A 202 -23.70 7.69 -29.90
N GLY A 203 -23.06 8.55 -29.10
CA GLY A 203 -23.71 9.36 -28.09
C GLY A 203 -24.33 8.59 -26.92
N GLU A 204 -23.87 7.36 -26.65
CA GLU A 204 -24.48 6.48 -25.65
C GLU A 204 -23.49 5.61 -24.88
N LEU A 205 -23.88 5.22 -23.66
CA LEU A 205 -23.20 4.16 -22.88
C LEU A 205 -23.51 2.79 -23.48
N LYS A 206 -22.47 1.94 -23.54
CA LYS A 206 -22.61 0.57 -24.07
C LYS A 206 -22.68 -0.45 -22.94
N THR A 207 -23.81 -1.15 -22.83
CA THR A 207 -24.06 -2.18 -21.80
C THR A 207 -23.56 -3.57 -22.20
N LYS A 208 -23.23 -3.80 -23.48
CA LYS A 208 -22.77 -5.11 -23.98
C LYS A 208 -21.52 -5.65 -23.27
N PRO A 209 -20.46 -4.86 -23.01
CA PRO A 209 -19.30 -5.37 -22.27
C PRO A 209 -19.67 -5.94 -20.89
N THR A 210 -20.51 -5.24 -20.14
CA THR A 210 -21.05 -5.72 -18.85
C THR A 210 -21.83 -7.02 -19.01
N GLN A 211 -22.75 -7.11 -19.98
CA GLN A 211 -23.54 -8.32 -20.23
C GLN A 211 -22.65 -9.53 -20.56
N HIS A 212 -21.59 -9.35 -21.37
CA HIS A 212 -20.65 -10.40 -21.71
C HIS A 212 -19.83 -10.83 -20.49
N SER A 213 -19.32 -9.91 -19.72
CA SER A 213 -18.54 -10.20 -18.51
C SER A 213 -19.36 -10.99 -17.47
N VAL A 214 -20.63 -10.60 -17.24
CA VAL A 214 -21.53 -11.34 -16.37
C VAL A 214 -21.88 -12.72 -16.94
N LYS A 215 -22.01 -12.84 -18.26
CA LYS A 215 -22.23 -14.14 -18.91
C LYS A 215 -21.07 -15.09 -18.66
N GLU A 216 -19.82 -14.60 -18.77
CA GLU A 216 -18.61 -15.41 -18.47
C GLU A 216 -18.61 -15.85 -16.99
N LEU A 217 -18.88 -14.95 -16.04
CA LEU A 217 -18.96 -15.28 -14.62
C LEU A 217 -20.02 -16.33 -14.34
N ARG A 218 -21.19 -16.21 -14.98
CA ARG A 218 -22.29 -17.19 -14.86
C ARG A 218 -21.96 -18.54 -15.48
N SER A 219 -21.13 -18.59 -16.54
CA SER A 219 -20.69 -19.86 -17.13
C SER A 219 -19.83 -20.69 -16.20
N ILE A 220 -19.15 -20.03 -15.23
CA ILE A 220 -18.39 -20.68 -14.15
C ILE A 220 -19.33 -21.15 -13.02
N GLY A 221 -20.58 -20.69 -13.00
CA GLY A 221 -21.58 -21.03 -11.99
C GLY A 221 -21.71 -20.00 -10.86
N ILE A 222 -21.20 -18.77 -11.05
CA ILE A 222 -21.36 -17.66 -10.12
C ILE A 222 -22.40 -16.69 -10.65
N GLN A 223 -23.50 -16.53 -9.96
CA GLN A 223 -24.48 -15.46 -10.19
C GLN A 223 -24.09 -14.28 -9.31
N PRO A 224 -23.72 -13.12 -9.87
CA PRO A 224 -23.47 -11.93 -9.05
C PRO A 224 -24.75 -11.47 -8.36
N ASP A 225 -24.62 -11.04 -7.12
CA ASP A 225 -25.71 -10.45 -6.36
C ASP A 225 -25.79 -8.93 -6.63
N ILE A 226 -24.65 -8.29 -6.85
CA ILE A 226 -24.51 -6.85 -7.07
C ILE A 226 -23.57 -6.60 -8.26
N LEU A 227 -23.93 -5.62 -9.09
CA LEU A 227 -23.09 -5.12 -10.16
C LEU A 227 -22.65 -3.70 -9.82
N LEU A 228 -21.34 -3.46 -9.77
CA LEU A 228 -20.75 -2.13 -9.73
C LEU A 228 -20.37 -1.74 -11.17
N CYS A 229 -21.06 -0.78 -11.74
CA CYS A 229 -20.90 -0.37 -13.12
C CYS A 229 -20.06 0.91 -13.19
N ARG A 230 -18.75 0.77 -13.46
CA ARG A 230 -17.86 1.92 -13.64
C ARG A 230 -18.19 2.67 -14.92
N ALA A 231 -18.33 3.98 -14.83
CA ALA A 231 -18.62 4.86 -15.95
C ALA A 231 -18.00 6.24 -15.73
N ASP A 232 -17.72 6.96 -16.82
CA ASP A 232 -17.25 8.35 -16.79
C ASP A 232 -18.38 9.36 -16.56
N ARG A 233 -19.63 8.90 -16.58
CA ARG A 233 -20.84 9.73 -16.45
C ARG A 233 -22.00 8.91 -15.87
N SER A 234 -23.04 9.63 -15.38
CA SER A 234 -24.21 8.99 -14.79
C SER A 234 -24.89 8.01 -15.75
N VAL A 235 -25.32 6.89 -15.20
CA VAL A 235 -25.95 5.78 -15.92
C VAL A 235 -27.47 5.96 -15.89
N PRO A 236 -28.13 6.17 -17.04
CA PRO A 236 -29.58 6.34 -17.10
C PRO A 236 -30.33 5.16 -16.48
N VAL A 237 -31.48 5.43 -15.86
CA VAL A 237 -32.32 4.42 -15.19
C VAL A 237 -32.70 3.27 -16.16
N GLU A 238 -33.00 3.61 -17.41
CA GLU A 238 -33.34 2.61 -18.42
C GLU A 238 -32.18 1.69 -18.74
N GLU A 239 -30.94 2.19 -18.81
CA GLU A 239 -29.77 1.36 -19.01
C GLU A 239 -29.49 0.46 -17.79
N ARG A 240 -29.70 0.97 -16.57
CA ARG A 240 -29.62 0.13 -15.35
C ARG A 240 -30.66 -0.98 -15.34
N ARG A 241 -31.91 -0.70 -15.72
CA ARG A 241 -32.98 -1.72 -15.86
C ARG A 241 -32.63 -2.76 -16.91
N LYS A 242 -32.11 -2.34 -18.04
CA LYS A 242 -31.64 -3.22 -19.12
C LYS A 242 -30.50 -4.13 -18.64
N ILE A 243 -29.49 -3.58 -17.95
CA ILE A 243 -28.41 -4.36 -17.35
C ILE A 243 -28.98 -5.39 -16.36
N ALA A 244 -29.85 -4.96 -15.46
CA ALA A 244 -30.48 -5.82 -14.46
C ALA A 244 -31.18 -7.03 -15.11
N LEU A 245 -31.98 -6.78 -16.16
CA LEU A 245 -32.69 -7.82 -16.90
C LEU A 245 -31.74 -8.83 -17.55
N PHE A 246 -30.72 -8.35 -18.29
CA PHE A 246 -29.78 -9.24 -19.00
C PHE A 246 -28.84 -9.99 -18.06
N CYS A 247 -28.50 -9.40 -16.93
CA CYS A 247 -27.55 -9.95 -15.96
C CYS A 247 -28.21 -10.76 -14.84
N ASN A 248 -29.57 -10.80 -14.82
CA ASN A 248 -30.39 -11.48 -13.80
C ASN A 248 -30.02 -11.00 -12.38
N VAL A 249 -30.00 -9.68 -12.18
CA VAL A 249 -29.84 -9.02 -10.87
C VAL A 249 -31.03 -8.07 -10.63
N GLN A 250 -31.28 -7.72 -9.38
CA GLN A 250 -32.29 -6.71 -9.06
C GLN A 250 -31.86 -5.33 -9.60
N ALA A 251 -32.80 -4.50 -10.03
CA ALA A 251 -32.50 -3.21 -10.62
C ALA A 251 -31.77 -2.27 -9.64
N GLU A 252 -32.10 -2.33 -8.35
CA GLU A 252 -31.44 -1.61 -7.27
C GLU A 252 -30.00 -2.09 -7.01
N ALA A 253 -29.69 -3.34 -7.37
CA ALA A 253 -28.35 -3.91 -7.23
C ALA A 253 -27.43 -3.61 -8.42
N VAL A 254 -27.88 -2.83 -9.40
CA VAL A 254 -27.05 -2.24 -10.46
C VAL A 254 -26.64 -0.85 -10.01
N ILE A 255 -25.46 -0.74 -9.42
CA ILE A 255 -24.95 0.49 -8.79
C ILE A 255 -23.93 1.15 -9.73
N GLU A 256 -24.09 2.44 -9.97
CA GLU A 256 -23.08 3.20 -10.69
C GLU A 256 -21.86 3.49 -9.81
N CYS A 257 -20.68 3.34 -10.40
CA CYS A 257 -19.40 3.68 -9.81
C CYS A 257 -18.71 4.68 -10.73
N LEU A 258 -18.95 5.97 -10.50
CA LEU A 258 -18.45 7.02 -11.36
C LEU A 258 -16.96 7.29 -11.13
N ASP A 259 -16.28 7.72 -12.17
CA ASP A 259 -14.93 8.22 -12.06
C ASP A 259 -14.90 9.43 -11.11
N ALA A 260 -13.96 9.43 -10.18
CA ALA A 260 -13.80 10.50 -9.19
C ALA A 260 -12.37 11.05 -9.22
N ASP A 261 -12.24 12.34 -8.98
CA ASP A 261 -10.96 13.05 -8.87
C ASP A 261 -10.18 12.68 -7.59
N SER A 262 -10.88 12.11 -6.60
CA SER A 262 -10.30 11.61 -5.36
C SER A 262 -10.92 10.27 -4.96
N ILE A 263 -10.04 9.29 -4.66
CA ILE A 263 -10.49 7.97 -4.17
C ILE A 263 -11.26 8.07 -2.85
N TYR A 264 -11.05 9.13 -2.07
CA TYR A 264 -11.71 9.35 -0.77
C TYR A 264 -13.17 9.80 -0.89
N LYS A 265 -13.66 10.13 -2.11
CA LYS A 265 -15.08 10.36 -2.42
C LYS A 265 -15.86 9.05 -2.57
N ILE A 266 -15.18 7.98 -2.96
CA ILE A 266 -15.81 6.70 -3.33
C ILE A 266 -16.67 6.09 -2.20
N PRO A 267 -16.26 6.10 -0.91
CA PRO A 267 -17.13 5.60 0.16
C PRO A 267 -18.50 6.27 0.21
N SER A 268 -18.54 7.61 0.11
CA SER A 268 -19.81 8.34 0.11
C SER A 268 -20.63 8.04 -1.14
N MET A 269 -20.00 8.00 -2.32
CA MET A 269 -20.70 7.71 -3.58
C MET A 269 -21.33 6.31 -3.59
N LEU A 270 -20.63 5.29 -3.11
CA LEU A 270 -21.15 3.92 -3.04
C LEU A 270 -22.24 3.77 -1.98
N HIS A 271 -22.13 4.48 -0.85
CA HIS A 271 -23.18 4.53 0.17
C HIS A 271 -24.45 5.20 -0.37
N ASP A 272 -24.30 6.37 -1.01
CA ASP A 272 -25.44 7.08 -1.62
C ASP A 272 -26.11 6.23 -2.73
N GLY A 273 -25.36 5.35 -3.39
CA GLY A 273 -25.84 4.33 -4.32
C GLY A 273 -26.52 3.13 -3.64
N GLY A 274 -26.52 3.03 -2.30
CA GLY A 274 -27.18 1.97 -1.54
C GLY A 274 -26.39 0.66 -1.41
N LEU A 275 -25.08 0.64 -1.76
CA LEU A 275 -24.28 -0.58 -1.79
C LEU A 275 -24.29 -1.34 -0.47
N ASP A 276 -24.01 -0.66 0.62
CA ASP A 276 -23.91 -1.27 1.95
C ASP A 276 -25.26 -1.75 2.49
N GLU A 277 -26.35 -1.10 2.15
CA GLU A 277 -27.69 -1.53 2.53
C GLU A 277 -28.06 -2.83 1.83
N ILE A 278 -27.76 -2.94 0.52
CA ILE A 278 -28.00 -4.17 -0.26
C ILE A 278 -27.12 -5.31 0.26
N VAL A 279 -25.84 -5.05 0.52
CA VAL A 279 -24.92 -6.04 1.13
C VAL A 279 -25.44 -6.53 2.48
N CYS A 280 -25.84 -5.61 3.36
CA CYS A 280 -26.39 -5.98 4.67
C CYS A 280 -27.67 -6.81 4.55
N LYS A 281 -28.55 -6.48 3.61
CA LYS A 281 -29.77 -7.26 3.32
C LYS A 281 -29.45 -8.68 2.86
N ILE A 282 -28.51 -8.84 1.92
CA ILE A 282 -28.10 -10.16 1.38
C ILE A 282 -27.49 -11.02 2.50
N LEU A 283 -26.65 -10.44 3.33
CA LEU A 283 -25.94 -11.14 4.41
C LEU A 283 -26.74 -11.24 5.71
N ASN A 284 -28.00 -10.79 5.73
CA ASN A 284 -28.86 -10.76 6.92
C ASN A 284 -28.20 -10.07 8.12
N LEU A 285 -27.63 -8.89 7.88
CA LEU A 285 -26.99 -8.06 8.89
C LEU A 285 -27.90 -6.88 9.26
N SER A 286 -27.88 -6.49 10.53
CA SER A 286 -28.63 -5.35 11.05
C SER A 286 -27.69 -4.40 11.81
N PRO A 287 -26.69 -3.80 11.14
CA PRO A 287 -25.75 -2.89 11.77
C PRO A 287 -26.39 -1.51 12.02
N LYS A 288 -25.63 -0.61 12.67
CA LYS A 288 -26.00 0.80 12.81
C LYS A 288 -26.07 1.49 11.43
N ALA A 289 -26.69 2.66 11.39
CA ALA A 289 -26.57 3.54 10.22
C ALA A 289 -25.10 3.91 9.95
N ALA A 290 -24.75 4.10 8.68
CA ALA A 290 -23.40 4.50 8.31
C ALA A 290 -23.10 5.93 8.78
N ASP A 291 -21.92 6.14 9.35
CA ASP A 291 -21.38 7.47 9.65
C ASP A 291 -20.14 7.74 8.78
N LEU A 292 -20.34 8.47 7.71
CA LEU A 292 -19.29 8.86 6.77
C LEU A 292 -18.81 10.31 6.96
N SER A 293 -19.11 10.93 8.12
CA SER A 293 -18.72 12.30 8.43
C SER A 293 -17.20 12.50 8.32
N LEU A 294 -16.41 11.52 8.73
CA LEU A 294 -14.95 11.53 8.58
C LEU A 294 -14.52 11.69 7.11
N TRP A 295 -15.08 10.86 6.23
CA TRP A 295 -14.76 10.87 4.80
C TRP A 295 -15.18 12.18 4.13
N LYS A 296 -16.38 12.68 4.47
CA LYS A 296 -16.88 13.98 3.99
C LYS A 296 -15.98 15.14 4.44
N ASN A 297 -15.51 15.12 5.68
CA ASN A 297 -14.60 16.14 6.21
C ASN A 297 -13.21 16.09 5.52
N LEU A 298 -12.68 14.90 5.23
CA LEU A 298 -11.42 14.74 4.52
C LEU A 298 -11.51 15.30 3.09
N VAL A 299 -12.59 14.97 2.37
CA VAL A 299 -12.86 15.49 1.03
C VAL A 299 -13.02 17.01 1.08
N TYR A 300 -13.82 17.54 2.01
CA TYR A 300 -13.99 18.99 2.18
C TYR A 300 -12.65 19.70 2.42
N SER A 301 -11.78 19.14 3.28
CA SER A 301 -10.45 19.70 3.54
C SER A 301 -9.56 19.72 2.31
N ALA A 302 -9.62 18.66 1.48
CA ALA A 302 -8.86 18.57 0.23
C ALA A 302 -9.34 19.59 -0.81
N GLU A 303 -10.66 19.81 -0.90
CA GLU A 303 -11.27 20.74 -1.86
C GLU A 303 -11.18 22.21 -1.43
N ASN A 304 -10.99 22.47 -0.13
CA ASN A 304 -10.93 23.82 0.44
C ASN A 304 -9.61 24.09 1.17
N PRO A 305 -8.46 24.02 0.49
CA PRO A 305 -7.16 24.25 1.10
C PRO A 305 -7.00 25.74 1.46
N LYS A 306 -6.38 26.01 2.61
CA LYS A 306 -6.05 27.37 3.09
C LYS A 306 -4.63 27.79 2.73
N ASN A 307 -3.79 26.83 2.42
CA ASN A 307 -2.39 27.02 2.08
C ASN A 307 -2.04 26.20 0.85
N GLU A 308 -0.91 26.52 0.24
CA GLU A 308 -0.38 25.79 -0.91
C GLU A 308 1.14 25.68 -0.77
N VAL A 309 1.70 24.53 -1.08
CA VAL A 309 3.15 24.28 -1.07
C VAL A 309 3.57 23.46 -2.29
N ASN A 310 4.79 23.73 -2.76
CA ASN A 310 5.43 23.01 -3.86
C ASN A 310 6.53 22.10 -3.29
N ILE A 311 6.42 20.80 -3.53
CA ILE A 311 7.39 19.79 -3.10
C ILE A 311 8.16 19.31 -4.33
N ALA A 312 9.49 19.48 -4.34
CA ALA A 312 10.34 18.81 -5.30
C ALA A 312 10.51 17.34 -4.91
N PHE A 313 10.00 16.45 -5.72
CA PHE A 313 10.08 15.00 -5.55
C PHE A 313 11.17 14.45 -6.47
N VAL A 314 12.38 14.23 -5.92
CA VAL A 314 13.57 13.82 -6.70
C VAL A 314 13.70 12.31 -6.69
N GLY A 315 13.16 11.65 -7.71
CA GLY A 315 13.05 10.18 -7.80
C GLY A 315 13.63 9.60 -9.09
N LYS A 316 13.55 8.26 -9.22
CA LYS A 316 14.02 7.51 -10.39
C LYS A 316 12.92 7.16 -11.39
N TYR A 317 11.69 7.03 -10.92
CA TYR A 317 10.55 6.48 -11.67
C TYR A 317 9.42 7.50 -11.73
N VAL A 318 9.78 8.74 -12.02
CA VAL A 318 8.87 9.88 -11.94
C VAL A 318 7.74 9.83 -12.98
N ASP A 319 7.95 9.11 -14.09
CA ASP A 319 6.92 8.87 -15.11
C ASP A 319 5.87 7.83 -14.68
N LEU A 320 6.15 7.07 -13.61
CA LEU A 320 5.30 6.00 -13.08
C LEU A 320 4.89 6.32 -11.64
N THR A 321 3.89 7.16 -11.49
CA THR A 321 3.39 7.58 -10.16
C THR A 321 2.90 6.43 -9.29
N GLU A 322 2.45 5.33 -9.89
CA GLU A 322 2.04 4.11 -9.17
C GLU A 322 3.20 3.43 -8.42
N SER A 323 4.46 3.66 -8.84
CA SER A 323 5.65 3.16 -8.13
C SER A 323 5.89 3.82 -6.77
N TYR A 324 5.24 4.97 -6.52
CA TYR A 324 5.33 5.74 -5.28
C TYR A 324 3.95 6.00 -4.66
N LYS A 325 3.01 5.08 -4.89
CA LYS A 325 1.60 5.27 -4.51
C LYS A 325 1.43 5.62 -3.04
N SER A 326 1.99 4.83 -2.14
CA SER A 326 1.88 5.07 -0.70
C SER A 326 2.50 6.40 -0.29
N LEU A 327 3.62 6.77 -0.88
CA LEU A 327 4.30 8.03 -0.56
C LEU A 327 3.50 9.26 -1.02
N ILE A 328 2.94 9.20 -2.23
CA ILE A 328 2.05 10.24 -2.76
C ILE A 328 0.81 10.37 -1.88
N GLU A 329 0.20 9.25 -1.50
CA GLU A 329 -0.96 9.27 -0.61
C GLU A 329 -0.61 9.78 0.79
N ALA A 330 0.58 9.45 1.34
CA ALA A 330 1.02 9.98 2.64
C ALA A 330 1.17 11.51 2.63
N LEU A 331 1.68 12.09 1.55
CA LEU A 331 1.72 13.55 1.36
C LEU A 331 0.30 14.14 1.30
N LYS A 332 -0.63 13.48 0.59
CA LYS A 332 -2.05 13.91 0.51
C LYS A 332 -2.74 13.81 1.87
N HIS A 333 -2.48 12.75 2.67
CA HIS A 333 -3.05 12.61 4.01
C HIS A 333 -2.62 13.78 4.90
N ALA A 334 -1.32 14.11 4.91
CA ALA A 334 -0.82 15.26 5.65
C ALA A 334 -1.42 16.58 5.15
N ALA A 335 -1.54 16.72 3.83
CA ALA A 335 -2.13 17.89 3.18
C ALA A 335 -3.61 18.10 3.59
N MET A 336 -4.43 17.05 3.55
CA MET A 336 -5.83 17.11 3.98
C MET A 336 -5.97 17.54 5.45
N ARG A 337 -5.15 16.97 6.33
CA ARG A 337 -5.18 17.30 7.77
C ARG A 337 -4.75 18.73 8.07
N LEU A 338 -3.85 19.28 7.25
CA LEU A 338 -3.34 20.65 7.40
C LEU A 338 -4.11 21.68 6.56
N GLN A 339 -5.15 21.27 5.86
CA GLN A 339 -5.88 22.11 4.88
C GLN A 339 -4.89 22.82 3.93
N CYS A 340 -3.95 22.06 3.40
CA CYS A 340 -2.88 22.53 2.51
C CYS A 340 -2.97 21.81 1.17
N LYS A 341 -2.89 22.54 0.07
CA LYS A 341 -2.70 21.95 -1.26
C LYS A 341 -1.22 21.64 -1.45
N VAL A 342 -0.90 20.41 -1.77
CA VAL A 342 0.47 19.98 -2.09
C VAL A 342 0.59 19.77 -3.58
N ASN A 343 1.43 20.56 -4.23
CA ASN A 343 1.84 20.35 -5.61
C ASN A 343 3.14 19.56 -5.62
N ILE A 344 3.13 18.41 -6.25
CA ILE A 344 4.32 17.55 -6.36
C ILE A 344 4.97 17.78 -7.71
N ASN A 345 6.17 18.34 -7.71
CA ASN A 345 7.00 18.52 -8.89
C ASN A 345 7.93 17.31 -9.01
N TYR A 346 7.60 16.40 -9.92
CA TYR A 346 8.39 15.20 -10.16
C TYR A 346 9.64 15.55 -10.97
N ILE A 347 10.81 15.14 -10.46
CA ILE A 347 12.12 15.42 -11.06
C ILE A 347 12.88 14.10 -11.17
N ASP A 348 13.26 13.71 -12.40
CA ASP A 348 14.14 12.55 -12.58
C ASP A 348 15.52 12.88 -12.03
N SER A 349 15.96 12.10 -11.05
CA SER A 349 17.26 12.30 -10.42
C SER A 349 18.44 12.18 -11.40
N GLY A 350 18.29 11.42 -12.49
CA GLY A 350 19.29 11.34 -13.55
C GLY A 350 19.53 12.67 -14.28
N GLU A 351 18.52 13.55 -14.32
CA GLU A 351 18.67 14.88 -14.92
C GLU A 351 19.54 15.82 -14.06
N LEU A 352 19.71 15.51 -12.78
CA LEU A 352 20.52 16.30 -11.84
C LEU A 352 21.94 15.74 -11.67
N GLU A 353 22.36 14.79 -12.51
CA GLU A 353 23.72 14.29 -12.57
C GLU A 353 24.61 15.18 -13.45
N GLU A 354 25.91 15.21 -13.17
CA GLU A 354 26.89 15.87 -14.04
C GLU A 354 26.97 15.12 -15.38
N ASN A 355 26.98 15.85 -16.48
CA ASN A 355 27.25 15.28 -17.79
C ASN A 355 28.78 15.21 -18.01
N PRO A 356 29.39 14.00 -18.05
CA PRO A 356 30.84 13.85 -18.20
C PRO A 356 31.43 14.46 -19.48
N GLU A 357 30.60 14.67 -20.49
CA GLU A 357 31.02 15.13 -21.83
C GLU A 357 31.06 16.66 -21.99
N ALA A 358 30.63 17.44 -20.97
CA ALA A 358 30.59 18.90 -21.05
C ALA A 358 31.71 19.57 -20.23
N GLU A 359 32.67 20.19 -20.89
CA GLU A 359 33.83 20.86 -20.26
C GLU A 359 33.53 22.07 -19.32
N LYS A 360 32.25 22.49 -19.19
CA LYS A 360 31.83 23.64 -18.33
C LYS A 360 30.89 23.20 -17.17
N ASN A 361 31.10 22.04 -16.59
CA ASN A 361 30.06 21.26 -15.91
C ASN A 361 29.58 21.78 -14.57
N LYS A 362 30.45 22.26 -13.66
CA LYS A 362 29.99 22.61 -12.29
C LYS A 362 29.08 23.84 -12.26
N GLN A 363 29.34 24.86 -13.07
CA GLN A 363 28.51 26.07 -13.10
C GLN A 363 27.15 25.78 -13.72
N ASN A 364 27.09 24.96 -14.77
CA ASN A 364 25.84 24.53 -15.40
C ASN A 364 24.99 23.66 -14.45
N LEU A 365 25.59 22.80 -13.62
CA LEU A 365 24.88 21.99 -12.66
C LEU A 365 24.25 22.84 -11.55
N VAL A 366 25.00 23.79 -10.98
CA VAL A 366 24.48 24.70 -9.95
C VAL A 366 23.33 25.56 -10.48
N GLU A 367 23.44 26.07 -11.70
CA GLU A 367 22.37 26.83 -12.37
C GLU A 367 21.15 25.95 -12.60
N LYS A 368 21.33 24.71 -13.07
CA LYS A 368 20.25 23.73 -13.28
C LYS A 368 19.54 23.37 -11.98
N LEU A 369 20.30 23.02 -10.92
CA LEU A 369 19.75 22.76 -9.59
C LEU A 369 18.97 23.96 -9.08
N SER A 370 19.53 25.15 -9.19
CA SER A 370 18.84 26.38 -8.78
C SER A 370 17.57 26.62 -9.59
N ALA A 371 17.60 26.46 -10.91
CA ALA A 371 16.42 26.64 -11.75
C ALA A 371 15.31 25.64 -11.42
N THR A 372 15.69 24.40 -11.11
CA THR A 372 14.74 23.30 -10.88
C THR A 372 14.19 23.30 -9.45
N LEU A 373 15.03 23.58 -8.44
CA LEU A 373 14.70 23.34 -7.04
C LEU A 373 14.39 24.61 -6.22
N LYS A 374 14.90 25.78 -6.63
CA LYS A 374 14.79 27.01 -5.80
C LYS A 374 13.36 27.46 -5.47
N ASN A 375 12.42 27.14 -6.32
CA ASN A 375 10.99 27.51 -6.14
C ASN A 375 10.22 26.48 -5.31
N SER A 376 10.88 25.42 -4.83
CA SER A 376 10.26 24.40 -3.99
C SER A 376 10.26 24.85 -2.54
N ASN A 377 9.15 24.60 -1.85
CA ASN A 377 9.04 24.86 -0.42
C ASN A 377 9.73 23.76 0.41
N ALA A 378 9.86 22.56 -0.15
CA ALA A 378 10.60 21.46 0.44
C ALA A 378 11.07 20.48 -0.63
N ILE A 379 12.07 19.65 -0.30
CA ILE A 379 12.66 18.63 -1.16
C ILE A 379 12.47 17.27 -0.51
N LEU A 380 11.96 16.29 -1.26
CA LEU A 380 11.77 14.91 -0.86
C LEU A 380 12.57 14.00 -1.78
N VAL A 381 13.41 13.14 -1.19
CA VAL A 381 14.16 12.10 -1.90
C VAL A 381 13.66 10.73 -1.43
N PRO A 382 12.91 9.99 -2.28
CA PRO A 382 12.31 8.72 -1.91
C PRO A 382 13.28 7.56 -1.94
N GLY A 383 12.82 6.40 -1.47
CA GLY A 383 13.45 5.11 -1.65
C GLY A 383 13.66 4.74 -3.12
N GLY A 384 14.31 3.62 -3.35
CA GLY A 384 14.57 3.06 -4.68
C GLY A 384 15.75 2.10 -4.66
N PHE A 385 15.99 1.41 -5.78
CA PHE A 385 17.06 0.44 -5.95
C PHE A 385 17.93 0.78 -7.16
N GLY A 386 19.20 0.33 -7.14
CA GLY A 386 20.14 0.44 -8.27
C GLY A 386 20.81 1.80 -8.42
N LYS A 387 21.91 1.83 -9.18
CA LYS A 387 22.87 2.94 -9.28
C LYS A 387 22.36 4.19 -9.99
N ARG A 388 21.45 4.07 -10.99
CA ARG A 388 20.97 5.21 -11.79
C ARG A 388 20.40 6.34 -10.92
N GLY A 389 20.81 7.57 -11.15
CA GLY A 389 20.27 8.77 -10.50
C GLY A 389 20.75 8.96 -9.05
N THR A 390 21.74 8.21 -8.56
CA THR A 390 22.25 8.35 -7.19
C THR A 390 23.01 9.66 -6.98
N GLU A 391 23.86 10.07 -7.93
CA GLU A 391 24.59 11.34 -7.85
C GLU A 391 23.65 12.54 -7.94
N GLY A 392 22.62 12.47 -8.79
CA GLY A 392 21.60 13.52 -8.84
C GLY A 392 20.80 13.66 -7.54
N LYS A 393 20.53 12.55 -6.83
CA LYS A 393 19.97 12.61 -5.48
C LYS A 393 20.90 13.29 -4.50
N ILE A 394 22.20 12.93 -4.51
CA ILE A 394 23.23 13.56 -3.66
C ILE A 394 23.30 15.07 -3.93
N ASN A 395 23.29 15.49 -5.19
CA ASN A 395 23.31 16.91 -5.58
C ASN A 395 22.07 17.67 -5.09
N ALA A 396 20.88 17.06 -5.20
CA ALA A 396 19.65 17.65 -4.68
C ALA A 396 19.65 17.77 -3.14
N ILE A 397 20.21 16.79 -2.45
CA ILE A 397 20.37 16.81 -0.98
C ILE A 397 21.35 17.90 -0.56
N GLN A 398 22.49 18.02 -1.23
CA GLN A 398 23.45 19.10 -1.00
C GLN A 398 22.80 20.46 -1.18
N PHE A 399 22.04 20.64 -2.25
CA PHE A 399 21.30 21.87 -2.51
C PHE A 399 20.31 22.18 -1.38
N ALA A 400 19.54 21.18 -0.93
CA ALA A 400 18.60 21.34 0.18
C ALA A 400 19.31 21.79 1.46
N ARG A 401 20.42 21.13 1.81
CA ARG A 401 21.22 21.44 3.00
C ARG A 401 21.83 22.85 2.94
N GLU A 402 22.45 23.22 1.83
CA GLU A 402 23.13 24.52 1.68
C GLU A 402 22.17 25.69 1.53
N GLN A 403 21.01 25.48 0.90
CA GLN A 403 19.99 26.51 0.73
C GLN A 403 18.97 26.55 1.88
N ASN A 404 19.18 25.74 2.93
CA ASN A 404 18.30 25.64 4.10
C ASN A 404 16.82 25.36 3.72
N ILE A 405 16.60 24.50 2.70
CA ILE A 405 15.26 24.08 2.26
C ILE A 405 14.86 22.82 3.02
N PRO A 406 13.65 22.75 3.64
CA PRO A 406 13.17 21.56 4.32
C PRO A 406 13.37 20.30 3.48
N PHE A 407 13.97 19.27 4.10
CA PHE A 407 14.39 18.06 3.42
C PHE A 407 13.88 16.80 4.12
N LEU A 408 13.25 15.90 3.36
CA LEU A 408 12.90 14.56 3.81
C LEU A 408 13.57 13.51 2.91
N GLY A 409 14.41 12.64 3.51
CA GLY A 409 15.00 11.47 2.86
C GLY A 409 14.40 10.17 3.38
N ILE A 410 13.97 9.26 2.48
CA ILE A 410 13.36 7.98 2.85
C ILE A 410 14.17 6.83 2.27
N CYS A 411 14.57 5.86 3.10
CA CYS A 411 15.30 4.65 2.75
C CYS A 411 16.57 4.97 1.95
N LEU A 412 16.62 4.76 0.63
CA LEU A 412 17.75 5.19 -0.20
C LEU A 412 18.00 6.70 -0.09
N GLY A 413 16.95 7.51 0.09
CA GLY A 413 17.09 8.95 0.30
C GLY A 413 17.89 9.29 1.57
N MET A 414 17.70 8.55 2.66
CA MET A 414 18.54 8.69 3.85
C MET A 414 19.98 8.23 3.58
N GLN A 415 20.15 7.10 2.91
CA GLN A 415 21.48 6.58 2.59
C GLN A 415 22.29 7.61 1.75
N MET A 416 21.65 8.23 0.77
CA MET A 416 22.28 9.27 -0.04
C MET A 416 22.55 10.56 0.76
N ALA A 417 21.73 10.89 1.76
CA ALA A 417 21.98 12.00 2.67
C ALA A 417 23.23 11.75 3.56
N VAL A 418 23.42 10.52 4.02
CA VAL A 418 24.62 10.11 4.76
C VAL A 418 25.86 10.17 3.86
N VAL A 419 25.77 9.72 2.61
CA VAL A 419 26.87 9.82 1.63
C VAL A 419 27.20 11.28 1.32
N GLU A 420 26.19 12.12 1.08
CA GLU A 420 26.36 13.57 0.86
C GLU A 420 27.11 14.22 2.01
N PHE A 421 26.66 13.97 3.24
CA PHE A 421 27.29 14.54 4.44
C PHE A 421 28.73 14.05 4.62
N ALA A 422 29.00 12.78 4.36
CA ALA A 422 30.33 12.21 4.41
C ALA A 422 31.29 12.88 3.40
N ARG A 423 30.84 13.12 2.17
CA ARG A 423 31.64 13.74 1.10
C ARG A 423 31.82 15.23 1.31
N ASN A 424 30.75 15.97 1.50
CA ASN A 424 30.75 17.43 1.39
C ASN A 424 31.00 18.15 2.74
N VAL A 425 30.63 17.51 3.87
CA VAL A 425 30.86 18.08 5.20
C VAL A 425 32.07 17.47 5.90
N CYS A 426 32.25 16.14 5.77
CA CYS A 426 33.38 15.46 6.44
C CYS A 426 34.64 15.35 5.57
N GLY A 427 34.54 15.58 4.24
CA GLY A 427 35.68 15.55 3.32
C GLY A 427 36.06 14.15 2.81
N TYR A 428 35.25 13.12 3.07
CA TYR A 428 35.50 11.76 2.58
C TYR A 428 35.00 11.61 1.13
N GLN A 429 35.68 12.17 0.16
CA GLN A 429 35.25 12.30 -1.25
C GLN A 429 34.84 10.96 -1.90
N LYS A 430 35.46 9.85 -1.49
CA LYS A 430 35.15 8.50 -1.99
C LYS A 430 34.07 7.78 -1.18
N ALA A 431 33.40 8.45 -0.24
CA ALA A 431 32.30 7.81 0.52
C ALA A 431 31.18 7.36 -0.41
N HIS A 432 30.75 6.11 -0.28
CA HIS A 432 29.68 5.54 -1.09
C HIS A 432 28.96 4.38 -0.40
N SER A 433 27.90 3.89 -1.04
CA SER A 433 27.27 2.62 -0.73
C SER A 433 27.96 1.48 -1.46
N THR A 434 28.23 0.36 -0.78
CA THR A 434 28.75 -0.86 -1.40
C THR A 434 27.74 -1.52 -2.36
N GLU A 435 26.49 -1.08 -2.37
CA GLU A 435 25.50 -1.46 -3.40
C GLU A 435 25.90 -0.96 -4.79
N PHE A 436 26.51 0.22 -4.88
CA PHE A 436 26.78 0.92 -6.13
C PHE A 436 28.26 0.97 -6.48
N GLU A 437 29.12 0.92 -5.47
CA GLU A 437 30.58 0.97 -5.57
C GLU A 437 31.18 0.00 -4.55
N SER A 438 31.37 -1.27 -4.98
CA SER A 438 31.83 -2.36 -4.10
C SER A 438 33.19 -2.09 -3.48
N ASP A 439 34.07 -1.39 -4.22
CA ASP A 439 35.48 -1.17 -3.87
C ASP A 439 35.75 0.24 -3.29
N THR A 440 34.71 0.88 -2.77
CA THR A 440 34.87 2.21 -2.18
C THR A 440 35.80 2.20 -0.95
N ASP A 441 36.73 3.17 -0.87
CA ASP A 441 37.64 3.33 0.29
C ASP A 441 36.89 3.74 1.57
N PHE A 442 35.64 4.24 1.46
CA PHE A 442 34.84 4.68 2.59
C PHE A 442 33.38 4.14 2.47
N PRO A 443 33.16 2.85 2.81
CA PRO A 443 31.86 2.18 2.68
C PRO A 443 30.91 2.61 3.81
N ILE A 444 30.42 3.86 3.74
CA ILE A 444 29.54 4.43 4.78
C ILE A 444 28.16 3.79 4.78
N ILE A 445 27.73 3.25 3.65
CA ILE A 445 26.56 2.39 3.52
C ILE A 445 27.02 1.00 3.11
N SER A 446 26.61 -0.04 3.84
CA SER A 446 27.09 -1.42 3.63
C SER A 446 25.97 -2.44 3.90
N LEU A 447 26.18 -3.70 3.47
CA LEU A 447 25.29 -4.82 3.77
C LEU A 447 25.17 -5.05 5.28
N ILE A 448 23.98 -5.44 5.73
CA ILE A 448 23.69 -5.75 7.15
C ILE A 448 24.38 -7.05 7.61
N CYS A 449 24.50 -8.02 6.70
CA CYS A 449 25.10 -9.35 6.96
C CYS A 449 26.08 -9.70 5.84
N GLU A 450 27.27 -10.16 6.20
CA GLU A 450 28.32 -10.58 5.27
C GLU A 450 28.14 -12.02 4.71
N ASN A 451 26.93 -12.62 4.86
CA ASN A 451 26.68 -13.97 4.35
C ASN A 451 26.36 -13.96 2.86
N ASP A 452 27.00 -14.85 2.09
CA ASP A 452 26.98 -14.96 0.64
C ASP A 452 25.59 -15.22 -0.01
N ASN A 453 24.56 -15.53 0.76
CA ASN A 453 23.21 -15.74 0.27
C ASN A 453 22.38 -14.45 0.35
N LEU A 454 22.16 -13.79 -0.78
CA LEU A 454 21.30 -12.60 -0.91
C LEU A 454 19.82 -12.87 -0.58
N GLY A 455 19.39 -14.13 -0.59
CA GLY A 455 18.03 -14.52 -0.20
C GLY A 455 17.83 -14.45 1.31
N GLY A 456 16.82 -13.69 1.76
CA GLY A 456 16.45 -13.59 3.19
C GLY A 456 17.27 -12.57 4.02
N THR A 457 18.11 -11.73 3.38
CA THR A 457 18.91 -10.70 4.08
C THR A 457 18.21 -9.35 4.17
N MET A 458 17.02 -9.20 3.58
CA MET A 458 16.28 -7.95 3.61
C MET A 458 15.60 -7.76 4.97
N ARG A 459 15.75 -6.58 5.55
CA ARG A 459 14.91 -6.17 6.68
C ARG A 459 13.54 -5.79 6.15
N LEU A 460 12.53 -6.49 6.63
CA LEU A 460 11.13 -6.37 6.18
C LEU A 460 10.19 -6.18 7.37
N GLY A 461 9.15 -5.38 7.15
CA GLY A 461 8.06 -5.20 8.10
C GLY A 461 8.37 -4.27 9.27
N GLY A 462 7.48 -4.30 10.26
CA GLY A 462 7.54 -3.43 11.42
C GLY A 462 8.74 -3.71 12.32
N GLN A 463 9.58 -2.68 12.54
CA GLN A 463 10.72 -2.75 13.43
C GLN A 463 10.62 -1.66 14.50
N LEU A 464 11.02 -2.00 15.72
CA LEU A 464 11.03 -1.05 16.84
C LEU A 464 12.28 -0.16 16.74
N CYS A 465 12.07 1.16 16.77
CA CYS A 465 13.10 2.18 16.77
C CYS A 465 13.04 3.02 18.05
N ASN A 466 14.18 3.18 18.72
CA ASN A 466 14.34 4.05 19.89
C ASN A 466 14.75 5.46 19.44
N LEU A 467 14.02 6.47 19.88
CA LEU A 467 14.29 7.88 19.55
C LEU A 467 15.15 8.55 20.63
N SER A 468 16.11 9.35 20.17
CA SER A 468 17.03 10.08 21.05
C SER A 468 16.30 11.23 21.76
N GLU A 469 16.63 11.44 23.03
CA GLU A 469 16.16 12.61 23.79
C GLU A 469 16.59 13.91 23.10
N ASN A 470 15.76 14.94 23.18
CA ASN A 470 16.01 16.27 22.61
C ASN A 470 16.21 16.28 21.08
N SER A 471 15.80 15.24 20.36
CA SER A 471 15.83 15.18 18.90
C SER A 471 14.53 15.74 18.28
N LEU A 472 14.65 16.26 17.06
CA LEU A 472 13.50 16.67 16.25
C LEU A 472 12.58 15.48 15.98
N ALA A 473 13.14 14.29 15.72
CA ALA A 473 12.39 13.07 15.53
C ALA A 473 11.49 12.75 16.74
N LYS A 474 12.03 12.82 17.96
CA LYS A 474 11.23 12.60 19.18
C LYS A 474 10.13 13.65 19.37
N GLU A 475 10.40 14.90 19.05
CA GLU A 475 9.39 15.96 19.08
C GLU A 475 8.25 15.67 18.09
N ILE A 476 8.59 15.27 16.84
CA ILE A 476 7.65 14.94 15.79
C ILE A 476 6.73 13.79 16.22
N TYR A 477 7.32 12.69 16.65
CA TYR A 477 6.55 11.49 17.00
C TYR A 477 5.85 11.60 18.37
N GLY A 478 6.38 12.41 19.27
CA GLY A 478 5.86 12.56 20.64
C GLY A 478 5.99 11.28 21.48
N SER A 479 6.96 10.42 21.18
CA SER A 479 7.22 9.14 21.82
C SER A 479 8.71 8.89 21.88
N SER A 480 9.18 8.06 22.83
CA SER A 480 10.57 7.58 22.87
C SER A 480 10.80 6.34 22.02
N GLN A 481 9.73 5.69 21.58
CA GLN A 481 9.79 4.49 20.72
C GLN A 481 8.71 4.57 19.64
N ILE A 482 9.04 4.07 18.44
CA ILE A 482 8.14 3.95 17.29
C ILE A 482 8.31 2.61 16.63
N ILE A 483 7.28 2.16 15.90
CA ILE A 483 7.35 0.98 15.03
C ILE A 483 7.08 1.46 13.62
N GLU A 484 8.05 1.22 12.73
CA GLU A 484 7.94 1.59 11.32
C GLU A 484 8.35 0.42 10.42
N ARG A 485 7.86 0.41 9.18
CA ARG A 485 8.08 -0.71 8.24
C ARG A 485 9.34 -0.48 7.41
N HIS A 486 10.13 -1.53 7.29
CA HIS A 486 11.39 -1.56 6.55
C HIS A 486 11.28 -2.38 5.28
N ARG A 487 12.10 -2.01 4.26
CA ARG A 487 12.30 -2.77 3.03
C ARG A 487 13.67 -2.41 2.44
N HIS A 488 14.75 -2.95 3.02
CA HIS A 488 16.11 -2.66 2.55
C HIS A 488 17.12 -3.73 2.98
N ARG A 489 18.29 -3.77 2.31
CA ARG A 489 19.42 -4.67 2.61
C ARG A 489 20.65 -3.91 3.10
N TYR A 490 20.82 -2.65 2.69
CA TYR A 490 21.94 -1.82 3.01
C TYR A 490 21.58 -0.83 4.10
N GLU A 491 22.56 -0.56 4.96
CA GLU A 491 22.41 0.34 6.10
C GLU A 491 23.65 1.18 6.35
N VAL A 492 23.52 2.19 7.21
CA VAL A 492 24.65 3.01 7.65
C VAL A 492 25.66 2.15 8.42
N ASN A 493 26.92 2.22 8.04
CA ASN A 493 27.99 1.49 8.69
C ASN A 493 28.33 2.10 10.06
N ASN A 494 27.89 1.42 11.13
CA ASN A 494 28.09 1.87 12.50
C ASN A 494 29.55 2.10 12.90
N LYS A 495 30.52 1.43 12.23
CA LYS A 495 31.97 1.64 12.50
C LYS A 495 32.47 3.01 12.00
N LEU A 496 31.84 3.55 10.96
CA LEU A 496 32.21 4.83 10.34
C LEU A 496 31.33 5.99 10.83
N LEU A 497 30.13 5.70 11.32
CA LEU A 497 29.14 6.69 11.78
C LEU A 497 29.70 7.71 12.81
N PRO A 498 30.56 7.33 13.80
CA PRO A 498 31.17 8.30 14.74
C PRO A 498 31.98 9.42 14.07
N LYS A 499 32.54 9.20 12.88
CA LYS A 499 33.26 10.23 12.12
C LYS A 499 32.32 11.33 11.60
N LEU A 500 31.07 10.98 11.30
CA LEU A 500 30.05 11.92 10.81
C LEU A 500 29.39 12.67 11.99
N THR A 501 29.09 11.96 13.08
CA THR A 501 28.51 12.59 14.27
C THR A 501 29.48 13.61 14.91
N ALA A 502 30.77 13.37 14.87
CA ALA A 502 31.81 14.34 15.29
C ALA A 502 31.79 15.65 14.44
N LYS A 503 31.21 15.63 13.24
CA LYS A 503 31.02 16.79 12.36
C LYS A 503 29.64 17.41 12.44
N GLY A 504 28.76 16.85 13.31
CA GLY A 504 27.47 17.42 13.64
C GLY A 504 26.28 16.76 12.95
N LEU A 505 26.44 15.57 12.35
CA LEU A 505 25.30 14.72 12.01
C LEU A 505 24.68 14.18 13.29
N VAL A 506 23.39 14.28 13.45
CA VAL A 506 22.67 13.76 14.62
C VAL A 506 21.98 12.44 14.26
N VAL A 507 22.23 11.38 15.04
CA VAL A 507 21.49 10.13 14.97
C VAL A 507 20.35 10.22 15.96
N SER A 508 19.15 10.44 15.46
CA SER A 508 17.95 10.66 16.28
C SER A 508 17.08 9.43 16.46
N GLY A 509 17.33 8.35 15.70
CA GLY A 509 16.69 7.07 15.86
C GLY A 509 17.65 5.91 15.65
N VAL A 510 17.54 4.88 16.50
CA VAL A 510 18.32 3.64 16.38
C VAL A 510 17.42 2.43 16.58
N SER A 511 17.74 1.30 15.90
CA SER A 511 17.03 0.04 16.11
C SER A 511 17.09 -0.39 17.59
N ALA A 512 16.02 -1.01 18.07
CA ALA A 512 15.95 -1.43 19.47
C ALA A 512 16.72 -2.71 19.78
N ASP A 513 17.22 -3.40 18.76
CA ASP A 513 18.05 -4.59 18.89
C ASP A 513 19.51 -4.24 19.32
N GLU A 514 20.30 -5.28 19.61
CA GLU A 514 21.69 -5.13 20.04
C GLU A 514 22.60 -4.43 19.00
N LYS A 515 22.22 -4.49 17.71
CA LYS A 515 22.99 -3.87 16.63
C LYS A 515 22.93 -2.36 16.64
N ARG A 516 21.85 -1.76 17.21
CA ARG A 516 21.63 -0.32 17.29
C ARG A 516 21.88 0.38 15.94
N LEU A 517 21.26 -0.17 14.88
CA LEU A 517 21.39 0.36 13.53
C LEU A 517 20.81 1.77 13.42
N CYS A 518 21.42 2.61 12.60
CA CYS A 518 20.98 3.99 12.41
C CYS A 518 19.69 4.04 11.60
N GLU A 519 18.58 4.46 12.23
CA GLU A 519 17.25 4.49 11.64
C GLU A 519 16.79 5.88 11.21
N ILE A 520 17.23 6.91 11.93
CA ILE A 520 16.89 8.31 11.62
C ILE A 520 18.12 9.18 11.82
N ILE A 521 18.37 10.06 10.86
CA ILE A 521 19.33 11.14 10.97
C ILE A 521 18.65 12.48 10.84
N GLU A 522 19.23 13.50 11.48
CA GLU A 522 18.80 14.89 11.36
C GLU A 522 20.00 15.85 11.45
N LEU A 523 19.79 17.08 11.01
CA LEU A 523 20.69 18.19 11.29
C LEU A 523 20.15 19.03 12.45
N PRO A 524 21.04 19.57 13.31
CA PRO A 524 20.63 20.48 14.38
C PRO A 524 19.86 21.68 13.84
N ARG A 525 18.83 22.14 14.56
CA ARG A 525 17.99 23.27 14.12
C ARG A 525 18.75 24.58 13.93
N GLU A 526 19.86 24.75 14.64
CA GLU A 526 20.75 25.90 14.51
C GLU A 526 21.49 25.91 13.15
N LYS A 527 21.59 24.74 12.51
CA LYS A 527 22.26 24.56 11.22
C LYS A 527 21.28 24.47 10.05
N HIS A 528 20.09 23.87 10.29
CA HIS A 528 19.09 23.68 9.24
C HIS A 528 17.67 23.68 9.83
N GLN A 529 16.77 24.45 9.21
CA GLN A 529 15.41 24.64 9.73
C GLN A 529 14.62 23.34 9.90
N TRP A 530 14.78 22.37 8.98
CA TRP A 530 14.15 21.05 9.02
C TRP A 530 14.84 20.08 8.06
N PHE A 531 15.67 19.19 8.57
CA PHE A 531 16.38 18.18 7.79
C PHE A 531 16.29 16.86 8.53
N VAL A 532 15.48 15.94 8.01
CA VAL A 532 15.25 14.62 8.59
C VAL A 532 15.33 13.57 7.49
N ALA A 533 15.97 12.44 7.77
CA ALA A 533 15.93 11.30 6.89
C ALA A 533 15.83 10.00 7.69
N CYS A 534 15.05 9.03 7.18
CA CYS A 534 14.77 7.75 7.84
C CYS A 534 15.06 6.56 6.94
N GLN A 535 15.51 5.45 7.54
CA GLN A 535 15.82 4.20 6.82
C GLN A 535 14.56 3.39 6.49
N PHE A 536 13.55 3.51 7.31
CA PHE A 536 12.23 2.88 7.14
C PHE A 536 11.35 3.64 6.14
N HIS A 537 10.17 3.08 5.85
CA HIS A 537 9.17 3.60 4.94
C HIS A 537 7.92 4.07 5.70
N PRO A 538 7.88 5.33 6.20
CA PRO A 538 6.75 5.84 6.98
C PRO A 538 5.45 5.95 6.16
N GLU A 539 5.55 5.94 4.83
CA GLU A 539 4.42 5.96 3.93
C GLU A 539 3.52 4.73 4.05
N PHE A 540 4.05 3.57 4.44
CA PHE A 540 3.27 2.33 4.58
C PHE A 540 2.35 2.34 5.79
N THR A 541 2.58 3.20 6.78
CA THR A 541 1.74 3.33 7.97
C THR A 541 0.81 4.53 7.91
N SER A 542 0.96 5.39 6.90
CA SER A 542 0.13 6.58 6.72
C SER A 542 -1.29 6.21 6.24
N ASN A 543 -2.29 6.82 6.87
CA ASN A 543 -3.70 6.69 6.50
C ASN A 543 -4.42 8.04 6.64
N PRO A 544 -5.56 8.27 5.94
CA PRO A 544 -6.24 9.56 5.96
C PRO A 544 -6.90 9.88 7.33
N ARG A 545 -7.24 8.86 8.13
CA ARG A 545 -7.92 9.02 9.42
C ARG A 545 -7.01 9.64 10.47
N GLU A 546 -5.79 9.15 10.58
CA GLU A 546 -4.82 9.55 11.61
C GLU A 546 -3.67 10.40 11.04
N GLY A 547 -3.44 10.33 9.73
CA GLY A 547 -2.27 10.90 9.08
C GLY A 547 -0.99 10.15 9.41
N HIS A 548 0.15 10.82 9.24
CA HIS A 548 1.44 10.36 9.73
C HIS A 548 2.26 11.56 10.21
N LYS A 549 2.72 11.53 11.42
CA LYS A 549 3.35 12.67 12.11
C LYS A 549 4.57 13.24 11.36
N LEU A 550 5.39 12.36 10.76
CA LEU A 550 6.57 12.80 10.00
C LEU A 550 6.17 13.61 8.76
N PHE A 551 5.18 13.14 7.99
CA PHE A 551 4.70 13.87 6.82
C PHE A 551 3.99 15.17 7.20
N GLU A 552 3.20 15.19 8.28
CA GLU A 552 2.58 16.43 8.76
C GLU A 552 3.64 17.46 9.17
N SER A 553 4.70 17.04 9.88
CA SER A 553 5.81 17.92 10.24
C SER A 553 6.56 18.44 9.02
N PHE A 554 6.80 17.58 8.01
CA PHE A 554 7.43 17.97 6.76
C PHE A 554 6.62 19.01 5.99
N ILE A 555 5.31 18.82 5.84
CA ILE A 555 4.42 19.79 5.19
C ILE A 555 4.35 21.09 5.99
N LYS A 556 4.29 21.05 7.34
CA LYS A 556 4.37 22.26 8.17
C LYS A 556 5.67 23.03 7.95
N ALA A 557 6.80 22.33 7.86
CA ALA A 557 8.08 22.97 7.55
C ALA A 557 8.06 23.61 6.16
N ALA A 558 7.49 22.94 5.15
CA ALA A 558 7.30 23.50 3.82
C ALA A 558 6.40 24.76 3.83
N MET A 559 5.30 24.74 4.60
CA MET A 559 4.41 25.92 4.76
C MET A 559 5.11 27.12 5.40
N ASN A 560 6.04 26.88 6.33
CA ASN A 560 6.82 27.92 6.99
C ASN A 560 7.95 28.45 6.10
N ASN A 561 8.43 27.67 5.15
CA ASN A 561 9.44 28.07 4.17
C ASN A 561 8.79 28.80 2.97
N LYS A 562 8.03 29.85 3.27
CA LYS A 562 7.48 30.76 2.23
C LYS A 562 8.60 31.64 1.71
N LYS A 563 8.91 31.50 0.43
CA LYS A 563 9.80 32.42 -0.29
C LYS A 563 9.00 33.57 -0.88
#